data_4c24de7f8698b500737c8624f3dbbd40
#
_entry.id   4c24de7f8698b500737c8624f3dbbd40
#
_cell.length_a   1.000
_cell.length_b   1.000
_cell.length_c   1.000
_cell.angle_alpha   90.00
_cell.angle_beta   90.00
_cell.angle_gamma   90.00
#
_symmetry.space_group_name_H-M   'P 1'
#
loop_
_entity.id
_entity.type
_entity.pdbx_description
1 polymer ?
#
loop_
_entity_poly.entity_id
_entity_poly.type
_entity_poly.pdbx_seq_one_letter_code
_entity_poly.pdbx_strand_id
1 'polypeptide(L)'
;MNQLSDRLNRLSPSATLAMSQKSSELKAQGVDVINLSVGEPDFNTPDHIKAAAVKAVEENYSRYSPVPGYPALREAISAKLKNENGLDYAPAQILCSNGAKQSVCNAIMALVNAGDEVIIPAPYWVSYPQMVKLAEGEPVIVEAGIEQDFKITPEQLEAAITPKTRALILCSPSNPTGSVYSKEELAGLARILAQHERAVSYTH
;
A
#
# COMPACT_ATOMS: atom_id res chain seq x y z
N MET A 1 -18.01 -18.09 -22.68
CA MET A 1 -18.51 -16.75 -22.29
C MET A 1 -17.72 -16.30 -21.07
N ASN A 2 -17.09 -15.15 -21.15
CA ASN A 2 -16.44 -14.57 -19.97
C ASN A 2 -17.54 -14.02 -19.05
N GLN A 3 -17.69 -14.59 -17.86
CA GLN A 3 -18.76 -14.23 -16.91
C GLN A 3 -18.27 -13.27 -15.82
N LEU A 4 -17.01 -12.80 -15.92
CA LEU A 4 -16.45 -11.86 -14.96
C LEU A 4 -16.92 -10.43 -15.29
N SER A 5 -17.00 -9.59 -14.24
CA SER A 5 -17.34 -8.19 -14.41
C SER A 5 -16.27 -7.44 -15.23
N ASP A 6 -16.66 -6.36 -15.91
CA ASP A 6 -15.74 -5.56 -16.73
C ASP A 6 -14.58 -5.00 -15.89
N ARG A 7 -14.83 -4.64 -14.62
CA ARG A 7 -13.77 -4.18 -13.70
C ARG A 7 -12.70 -5.24 -13.45
N LEU A 8 -13.06 -6.52 -13.35
CA LEU A 8 -12.08 -7.60 -13.20
C LEU A 8 -11.34 -7.87 -14.50
N ASN A 9 -12.00 -7.71 -15.64
CA ASN A 9 -11.36 -7.88 -16.96
C ASN A 9 -10.32 -6.78 -17.27
N ARG A 10 -10.35 -5.65 -16.57
CA ARG A 10 -9.36 -4.57 -16.67
C ARG A 10 -8.07 -4.87 -15.88
N LEU A 11 -8.11 -5.85 -14.97
CA LEU A 11 -6.95 -6.18 -14.13
C LEU A 11 -5.95 -7.06 -14.87
N SER A 12 -4.67 -6.79 -14.65
CA SER A 12 -3.60 -7.66 -15.11
C SER A 12 -3.27 -8.70 -14.02
N PRO A 13 -2.93 -9.94 -14.37
CA PRO A 13 -2.40 -10.92 -13.45
C PRO A 13 -1.16 -10.38 -12.72
N SER A 14 -0.97 -10.81 -11.46
CA SER A 14 0.20 -10.39 -10.68
C SER A 14 1.49 -10.96 -11.29
N ALA A 15 2.34 -10.08 -11.81
CA ALA A 15 3.65 -10.47 -12.32
C ALA A 15 4.52 -11.14 -11.25
N THR A 16 4.45 -10.65 -9.99
CA THR A 16 5.18 -11.23 -8.85
C THR A 16 4.77 -12.68 -8.60
N LEU A 17 3.46 -12.98 -8.61
CA LEU A 17 2.96 -14.36 -8.42
C LEU A 17 3.36 -15.26 -9.58
N ALA A 18 3.28 -14.78 -10.81
CA ALA A 18 3.69 -15.55 -11.99
C ALA A 18 5.19 -15.88 -11.96
N MET A 19 6.04 -14.92 -11.56
CA MET A 19 7.47 -15.15 -11.40
C MET A 19 7.79 -16.13 -10.27
N SER A 20 7.11 -16.02 -9.14
CA SER A 20 7.27 -16.94 -8.01
C SER A 20 6.85 -18.36 -8.38
N GLN A 21 5.73 -18.53 -9.08
CA GLN A 21 5.28 -19.82 -9.59
C GLN A 21 6.32 -20.42 -10.55
N LYS A 22 6.81 -19.63 -11.51
CA LYS A 22 7.83 -20.07 -12.46
C LYS A 22 9.13 -20.50 -11.78
N SER A 23 9.57 -19.75 -10.76
CA SER A 23 10.72 -20.11 -9.92
C SER A 23 10.51 -21.49 -9.24
N SER A 24 9.32 -21.70 -8.67
CA SER A 24 8.98 -22.96 -7.99
C SER A 24 8.94 -24.14 -8.97
N GLU A 25 8.37 -23.94 -10.16
CA GLU A 25 8.33 -24.96 -11.22
C GLU A 25 9.75 -25.37 -11.68
N LEU A 26 10.65 -24.41 -11.86
CA LEU A 26 12.03 -24.68 -12.26
C LEU A 26 12.80 -25.42 -11.15
N LYS A 27 12.63 -25.02 -9.88
CA LYS A 27 13.21 -25.73 -8.74
C LYS A 27 12.73 -27.16 -8.64
N ALA A 28 11.44 -27.41 -8.88
CA ALA A 28 10.89 -28.78 -8.90
C ALA A 28 11.47 -29.65 -10.02
N GLN A 29 11.98 -29.07 -11.09
CA GLN A 29 12.68 -29.71 -12.18
C GLN A 29 14.19 -29.93 -11.91
N GLY A 30 14.67 -29.53 -10.70
CA GLY A 30 16.08 -29.67 -10.32
C GLY A 30 16.99 -28.53 -10.81
N VAL A 31 16.42 -27.45 -11.34
CA VAL A 31 17.19 -26.27 -11.75
C VAL A 31 17.58 -25.47 -10.52
N ASP A 32 18.85 -25.10 -10.42
CA ASP A 32 19.32 -24.16 -9.38
C ASP A 32 18.88 -22.74 -9.74
N VAL A 33 17.88 -22.25 -9.01
CA VAL A 33 17.25 -20.93 -9.26
C VAL A 33 17.50 -19.99 -8.12
N ILE A 34 18.12 -18.84 -8.42
CA ILE A 34 18.19 -17.68 -7.54
C ILE A 34 16.90 -16.88 -7.72
N ASN A 35 16.03 -16.89 -6.69
CA ASN A 35 14.76 -16.20 -6.75
C ASN A 35 14.86 -14.79 -6.10
N LEU A 36 14.71 -13.76 -6.92
CA LEU A 36 14.69 -12.35 -6.50
C LEU A 36 13.32 -11.68 -6.72
N SER A 37 12.27 -12.48 -6.97
CA SER A 37 10.95 -11.95 -7.33
C SER A 37 10.06 -11.60 -6.14
N VAL A 38 10.35 -12.13 -4.94
CA VAL A 38 9.58 -11.90 -3.71
C VAL A 38 10.52 -11.49 -2.60
N GLY A 39 10.21 -10.39 -1.93
CA GLY A 39 10.88 -9.96 -0.71
C GLY A 39 10.12 -10.48 0.53
N GLU A 40 10.77 -11.33 1.30
CA GLU A 40 10.30 -11.81 2.60
C GLU A 40 11.36 -11.58 3.66
N PRO A 41 10.97 -11.24 4.92
CA PRO A 41 11.92 -11.26 6.03
C PRO A 41 12.51 -12.66 6.19
N ASP A 42 13.84 -12.77 6.38
CA ASP A 42 14.54 -14.02 6.65
C ASP A 42 14.51 -14.42 8.13
N PHE A 43 13.98 -13.56 9.00
CA PHE A 43 13.75 -13.83 10.40
C PHE A 43 12.41 -14.50 10.64
N ASN A 44 12.41 -15.47 11.56
CA ASN A 44 11.16 -16.05 12.06
C ASN A 44 10.39 -15.06 12.92
N THR A 45 9.08 -15.25 13.03
CA THR A 45 8.26 -14.49 13.98
C THR A 45 8.82 -14.63 15.39
N PRO A 46 9.02 -13.54 16.14
CA PRO A 46 9.54 -13.58 17.53
C PRO A 46 8.72 -14.49 18.44
N ASP A 47 9.37 -15.20 19.34
CA ASP A 47 8.72 -16.23 20.16
C ASP A 47 7.61 -15.69 21.06
N HIS A 48 7.75 -14.48 21.61
CA HIS A 48 6.69 -13.84 22.40
C HIS A 48 5.43 -13.53 21.58
N ILE A 49 5.57 -13.23 20.28
CA ILE A 49 4.44 -13.02 19.36
C ILE A 49 3.76 -14.35 19.06
N LYS A 50 4.55 -15.42 18.81
CA LYS A 50 3.99 -16.78 18.62
C LYS A 50 3.21 -17.23 19.86
N ALA A 51 3.78 -17.04 21.05
CA ALA A 51 3.13 -17.38 22.31
C ALA A 51 1.82 -16.62 22.51
N ALA A 52 1.79 -15.32 22.20
CA ALA A 52 0.57 -14.53 22.25
C ALA A 52 -0.50 -15.03 21.27
N ALA A 53 -0.12 -15.45 20.08
CA ALA A 53 -1.05 -16.02 19.09
C ALA A 53 -1.64 -17.36 19.58
N VAL A 54 -0.81 -18.26 20.12
CA VAL A 54 -1.27 -19.53 20.69
C VAL A 54 -2.26 -19.27 21.84
N LYS A 55 -1.90 -18.37 22.75
CA LYS A 55 -2.78 -17.98 23.87
C LYS A 55 -4.13 -17.43 23.36
N ALA A 56 -4.13 -16.59 22.32
CA ALA A 56 -5.37 -16.05 21.76
C ALA A 56 -6.27 -17.16 21.19
N VAL A 57 -5.69 -18.20 20.58
CA VAL A 57 -6.46 -19.37 20.12
C VAL A 57 -7.06 -20.15 21.32
N GLU A 58 -6.28 -20.40 22.37
CA GLU A 58 -6.72 -21.08 23.58
C GLU A 58 -7.82 -20.31 24.31
N GLU A 59 -7.76 -18.97 24.30
CA GLU A 59 -8.76 -18.06 24.87
C GLU A 59 -9.98 -17.84 23.95
N ASN A 60 -10.08 -18.55 22.83
CA ASN A 60 -11.19 -18.48 21.89
C ASN A 60 -11.41 -17.10 21.25
N TYR A 61 -10.33 -16.39 20.88
CA TYR A 61 -10.38 -15.19 20.03
C TYR A 61 -10.76 -15.53 18.57
N SER A 62 -11.64 -16.50 18.38
CA SER A 62 -12.12 -17.00 17.09
C SER A 62 -13.53 -16.55 16.73
N ARG A 63 -14.12 -15.66 17.56
CA ARG A 63 -15.45 -15.08 17.33
C ARG A 63 -15.34 -13.81 16.49
N TYR A 64 -16.46 -13.29 16.00
CA TYR A 64 -16.50 -12.02 15.30
C TYR A 64 -15.87 -10.90 16.13
N SER A 65 -14.89 -10.22 15.55
CA SER A 65 -14.32 -9.00 16.12
C SER A 65 -15.17 -7.77 15.76
N PRO A 66 -15.06 -6.67 16.51
CA PRO A 66 -15.58 -5.39 16.05
C PRO A 66 -14.99 -5.00 14.68
N VAL A 67 -15.80 -4.39 13.81
CA VAL A 67 -15.38 -4.02 12.45
C VAL A 67 -14.06 -3.24 12.40
N PRO A 68 -13.83 -2.22 13.26
CA PRO A 68 -12.55 -1.48 13.24
C PRO A 68 -11.40 -2.20 13.96
N GLY A 69 -11.59 -3.41 14.44
CA GLY A 69 -10.62 -4.16 15.25
C GLY A 69 -10.87 -4.08 16.74
N TYR A 70 -10.21 -4.94 17.51
CA TYR A 70 -10.34 -4.99 18.96
C TYR A 70 -9.96 -3.65 19.60
N PRO A 71 -10.72 -3.17 20.62
CA PRO A 71 -10.41 -1.92 21.31
C PRO A 71 -8.98 -1.87 21.85
N ALA A 72 -8.52 -2.94 22.53
CA ALA A 72 -7.18 -3.01 23.08
C ALA A 72 -6.07 -2.87 22.01
N LEU A 73 -6.28 -3.42 20.81
CA LEU A 73 -5.34 -3.26 19.69
C LEU A 73 -5.30 -1.81 19.20
N ARG A 74 -6.46 -1.17 19.06
CA ARG A 74 -6.57 0.23 18.63
C ARG A 74 -5.98 1.19 19.65
N GLU A 75 -6.14 0.93 20.94
CA GLU A 75 -5.51 1.66 22.04
C GLU A 75 -3.99 1.52 22.01
N ALA A 76 -3.49 0.30 21.80
CA ALA A 76 -2.05 0.04 21.67
C ALA A 76 -1.45 0.76 20.44
N ILE A 77 -2.15 0.78 19.30
CA ILE A 77 -1.72 1.52 18.10
C ILE A 77 -1.72 3.02 18.37
N SER A 78 -2.75 3.57 19.01
CA SER A 78 -2.82 4.98 19.40
C SER A 78 -1.64 5.37 20.29
N ALA A 79 -1.37 4.57 21.32
CA ALA A 79 -0.23 4.77 22.22
C ALA A 79 1.12 4.71 21.48
N LYS A 80 1.31 3.74 20.58
CA LYS A 80 2.51 3.62 19.73
C LYS A 80 2.71 4.86 18.86
N LEU A 81 1.67 5.30 18.15
CA LEU A 81 1.74 6.49 17.29
C LEU A 81 2.13 7.75 18.10
N LYS A 82 1.55 7.91 19.30
CA LYS A 82 1.87 9.03 20.18
C LYS A 82 3.31 8.97 20.71
N ASN A 83 3.72 7.82 21.24
CA ASN A 83 4.99 7.70 21.97
C ASN A 83 6.19 7.60 21.02
N GLU A 84 6.05 6.96 19.88
CA GLU A 84 7.16 6.69 18.96
C GLU A 84 7.20 7.66 17.77
N ASN A 85 6.04 8.17 17.35
CA ASN A 85 5.93 9.00 16.15
C ASN A 85 5.51 10.45 16.45
N GLY A 86 5.11 10.78 17.69
CA GLY A 86 4.61 12.10 18.05
C GLY A 86 3.26 12.45 17.41
N LEU A 87 2.49 11.44 16.97
CA LEU A 87 1.20 11.59 16.31
C LEU A 87 0.07 11.28 17.28
N ASP A 88 -0.86 12.21 17.44
CA ASP A 88 -1.98 12.07 18.37
C ASP A 88 -3.26 11.66 17.60
N TYR A 89 -3.50 10.37 17.52
CA TYR A 89 -4.72 9.77 16.95
C TYR A 89 -5.49 9.01 18.02
N ALA A 90 -6.75 9.40 18.20
CA ALA A 90 -7.65 8.67 19.10
C ALA A 90 -7.94 7.24 18.58
N PRO A 91 -8.20 6.25 19.45
CA PRO A 91 -8.55 4.89 19.03
C PRO A 91 -9.74 4.84 18.05
N ALA A 92 -10.66 5.81 18.12
CA ALA A 92 -11.80 5.91 17.20
C ALA A 92 -11.39 6.26 15.75
N GLN A 93 -10.20 6.81 15.55
CA GLN A 93 -9.65 7.16 14.23
C GLN A 93 -8.81 6.03 13.62
N ILE A 94 -8.75 4.87 14.27
CA ILE A 94 -7.93 3.72 13.87
C ILE A 94 -8.82 2.58 13.40
N LEU A 95 -8.53 2.08 12.21
CA LEU A 95 -9.12 0.89 11.61
C LEU A 95 -8.01 -0.15 11.38
N CYS A 96 -8.18 -1.35 11.93
CA CYS A 96 -7.27 -2.46 11.71
C CYS A 96 -7.70 -3.27 10.49
N SER A 97 -6.73 -3.64 9.65
CA SER A 97 -6.95 -4.41 8.43
C SER A 97 -6.03 -5.64 8.37
N ASN A 98 -6.39 -6.63 7.56
CA ASN A 98 -5.58 -7.81 7.31
C ASN A 98 -4.44 -7.47 6.32
N GLY A 99 -3.46 -6.71 6.82
CA GLY A 99 -2.31 -6.22 6.06
C GLY A 99 -2.59 -4.92 5.31
N ALA A 100 -1.50 -4.22 4.96
CA ALA A 100 -1.54 -2.93 4.28
C ALA A 100 -2.25 -2.98 2.93
N LYS A 101 -2.18 -4.11 2.20
CA LYS A 101 -2.91 -4.29 0.94
C LYS A 101 -4.40 -4.07 1.09
N GLN A 102 -5.02 -4.61 2.15
CA GLN A 102 -6.44 -4.39 2.42
C GLN A 102 -6.72 -2.92 2.77
N SER A 103 -5.88 -2.30 3.59
CA SER A 103 -6.05 -0.89 3.97
C SER A 103 -6.02 0.03 2.74
N VAL A 104 -5.03 -0.13 1.86
CA VAL A 104 -4.91 0.67 0.64
C VAL A 104 -6.09 0.44 -0.28
N CYS A 105 -6.45 -0.83 -0.51
CA CYS A 105 -7.59 -1.16 -1.37
C CYS A 105 -8.89 -0.54 -0.85
N ASN A 106 -9.16 -0.66 0.45
CA ASN A 106 -10.34 -0.06 1.07
C ASN A 106 -10.34 1.47 0.98
N ALA A 107 -9.18 2.12 1.19
CA ALA A 107 -9.05 3.57 1.06
C ALA A 107 -9.35 4.03 -0.37
N ILE A 108 -8.76 3.36 -1.36
CA ILE A 108 -9.01 3.67 -2.79
C ILE A 108 -10.47 3.44 -3.15
N MET A 109 -11.06 2.31 -2.76
CA MET A 109 -12.47 2.02 -3.02
C MET A 109 -13.43 3.03 -2.35
N ALA A 110 -13.03 3.63 -1.21
CA ALA A 110 -13.83 4.63 -0.51
C ALA A 110 -13.70 6.06 -1.10
N LEU A 111 -12.57 6.35 -1.77
CA LEU A 111 -12.24 7.70 -2.24
C LEU A 111 -12.47 7.90 -3.74
N VAL A 112 -12.31 6.87 -4.55
CA VAL A 112 -12.21 6.96 -6.01
C VAL A 112 -13.51 6.53 -6.67
N ASN A 113 -14.03 7.36 -7.55
CA ASN A 113 -15.14 7.05 -8.43
C ASN A 113 -14.63 6.71 -9.84
N ALA A 114 -15.53 6.19 -10.69
CA ALA A 114 -15.24 5.95 -12.10
C ALA A 114 -14.74 7.23 -12.80
N GLY A 115 -13.54 7.14 -13.40
CA GLY A 115 -12.91 8.25 -14.12
C GLY A 115 -12.15 9.25 -13.23
N ASP A 116 -12.14 9.10 -11.90
CA ASP A 116 -11.22 9.83 -11.04
C ASP A 116 -9.78 9.36 -11.29
N GLU A 117 -8.83 10.26 -11.20
CA GLU A 117 -7.40 10.00 -11.40
C GLU A 117 -6.68 9.82 -10.08
N VAL A 118 -5.77 8.84 -10.04
CA VAL A 118 -4.89 8.59 -8.89
C VAL A 118 -3.44 8.63 -9.35
N ILE A 119 -2.67 9.58 -8.82
CA ILE A 119 -1.26 9.74 -9.13
C ILE A 119 -0.44 8.68 -8.39
N ILE A 120 0.45 8.00 -9.12
CA ILE A 120 1.32 6.95 -8.59
C ILE A 120 2.73 7.20 -9.09
N PRO A 121 3.66 7.66 -8.22
CA PRO A 121 5.08 7.74 -8.56
C PRO A 121 5.66 6.38 -8.91
N ALA A 122 6.42 6.30 -9.99
CA ALA A 122 7.13 5.09 -10.42
C ALA A 122 8.64 5.23 -10.14
N PRO A 123 9.34 4.12 -9.77
CA PRO A 123 8.84 2.75 -9.60
C PRO A 123 7.90 2.58 -8.40
N TYR A 124 6.92 1.69 -8.52
CA TYR A 124 5.87 1.48 -7.53
C TYR A 124 5.59 -0.01 -7.27
N TRP A 125 4.95 -0.30 -6.15
CA TRP A 125 4.43 -1.63 -5.90
C TRP A 125 3.31 -1.99 -6.89
N VAL A 126 3.48 -3.09 -7.59
CA VAL A 126 2.63 -3.55 -8.72
C VAL A 126 1.12 -3.61 -8.43
N SER A 127 0.72 -3.62 -7.15
CA SER A 127 -0.69 -3.67 -6.78
C SER A 127 -1.39 -2.31 -6.84
N TYR A 128 -0.68 -1.18 -6.75
CA TYR A 128 -1.32 0.15 -6.72
C TYR A 128 -2.18 0.44 -7.95
N PRO A 129 -1.68 0.31 -9.20
CA PRO A 129 -2.51 0.57 -10.37
C PRO A 129 -3.70 -0.39 -10.47
N GLN A 130 -3.55 -1.64 -9.99
CA GLN A 130 -4.64 -2.61 -10.03
C GLN A 130 -5.76 -2.25 -9.05
N MET A 131 -5.45 -1.71 -7.87
CA MET A 131 -6.44 -1.23 -6.91
C MET A 131 -7.22 -0.03 -7.47
N VAL A 132 -6.54 0.90 -8.15
CA VAL A 132 -7.18 2.05 -8.80
C VAL A 132 -8.12 1.58 -9.91
N LYS A 133 -7.67 0.67 -10.77
CA LYS A 133 -8.51 0.08 -11.84
C LYS A 133 -9.70 -0.70 -11.28
N LEU A 134 -9.55 -1.38 -10.14
CA LEU A 134 -10.64 -2.09 -9.47
C LEU A 134 -11.72 -1.12 -8.98
N ALA A 135 -11.32 0.07 -8.55
CA ALA A 135 -12.23 1.16 -8.17
C ALA A 135 -12.76 1.95 -9.38
N GLU A 136 -12.47 1.50 -10.62
CA GLU A 136 -12.86 2.15 -11.89
C GLU A 136 -12.20 3.53 -12.10
N GLY A 137 -11.15 3.85 -11.30
CA GLY A 137 -10.31 5.03 -11.49
C GLY A 137 -9.21 4.81 -12.53
N GLU A 138 -8.54 5.91 -12.89
CA GLU A 138 -7.45 5.94 -13.85
C GLU A 138 -6.10 6.18 -13.13
N PRO A 139 -5.15 5.22 -13.18
CA PRO A 139 -3.83 5.43 -12.60
C PRO A 139 -2.99 6.37 -13.48
N VAL A 140 -2.57 7.50 -12.92
CA VAL A 140 -1.65 8.45 -13.56
C VAL A 140 -0.24 8.18 -13.05
N ILE A 141 0.59 7.61 -13.90
CA ILE A 141 1.95 7.23 -13.55
C ILE A 141 2.89 8.41 -13.77
N VAL A 142 3.66 8.79 -12.74
CA VAL A 142 4.69 9.81 -12.82
C VAL A 142 6.04 9.14 -12.64
N GLU A 143 6.82 9.11 -13.72
CA GLU A 143 8.11 8.43 -13.74
C GLU A 143 9.19 9.27 -13.02
N ALA A 144 10.01 8.60 -12.21
CA ALA A 144 11.22 9.16 -11.60
C ALA A 144 12.39 8.19 -11.80
N GLY A 145 13.41 8.64 -12.47
CA GLY A 145 14.59 7.86 -12.80
C GLY A 145 15.60 7.77 -11.64
N ILE A 146 16.67 7.03 -11.87
CA ILE A 146 17.76 6.85 -10.91
C ILE A 146 18.49 8.17 -10.61
N GLU A 147 18.55 9.06 -11.56
CA GLU A 147 19.14 10.41 -11.43
C GLU A 147 18.40 11.31 -10.44
N GLN A 148 17.15 10.99 -10.11
CA GLN A 148 16.33 11.65 -9.08
C GLN A 148 16.14 10.76 -7.84
N ASP A 149 16.96 9.71 -7.68
CA ASP A 149 16.80 8.74 -6.59
C ASP A 149 15.38 8.13 -6.54
N PHE A 150 14.76 7.94 -7.73
CA PHE A 150 13.40 7.41 -7.89
C PHE A 150 12.32 8.19 -7.13
N LYS A 151 12.51 9.49 -6.92
CA LYS A 151 11.57 10.38 -6.21
C LYS A 151 11.04 11.44 -7.16
N ILE A 152 9.73 11.65 -7.19
CA ILE A 152 9.13 12.73 -7.97
C ILE A 152 9.39 14.10 -7.32
N THR A 153 9.46 15.14 -8.15
CA THR A 153 9.58 16.52 -7.69
C THR A 153 8.22 17.19 -7.53
N PRO A 154 8.13 18.32 -6.82
CA PRO A 154 6.92 19.13 -6.75
C PRO A 154 6.41 19.55 -8.13
N GLU A 155 7.30 19.90 -9.06
CA GLU A 155 6.95 20.33 -10.42
C GLU A 155 6.35 19.17 -11.24
N GLN A 156 6.89 17.95 -11.08
CA GLN A 156 6.31 16.76 -11.71
C GLN A 156 4.92 16.43 -11.14
N LEU A 157 4.75 16.60 -9.82
CA LEU A 157 3.45 16.40 -9.19
C LEU A 157 2.43 17.43 -9.69
N GLU A 158 2.80 18.72 -9.72
CA GLU A 158 1.93 19.79 -10.20
C GLU A 158 1.50 19.59 -11.65
N ALA A 159 2.43 19.18 -12.50
CA ALA A 159 2.15 18.88 -13.91
C ALA A 159 1.22 17.68 -14.11
N ALA A 160 1.17 16.74 -13.16
CA ALA A 160 0.32 15.55 -13.20
C ALA A 160 -1.08 15.78 -12.62
N ILE A 161 -1.29 16.86 -11.85
CA ILE A 161 -2.60 17.15 -11.23
C ILE A 161 -3.55 17.73 -12.28
N THR A 162 -4.76 17.17 -12.31
CA THR A 162 -5.88 17.65 -13.13
C THR A 162 -7.12 17.87 -12.26
N PRO A 163 -8.21 18.46 -12.78
CA PRO A 163 -9.48 18.53 -12.06
C PRO A 163 -10.09 17.17 -11.69
N LYS A 164 -9.61 16.08 -12.29
CA LYS A 164 -10.02 14.70 -11.98
C LYS A 164 -9.17 14.04 -10.92
N THR A 165 -8.04 14.63 -10.56
CA THR A 165 -7.13 14.06 -9.56
C THR A 165 -7.83 13.94 -8.21
N ARG A 166 -7.89 12.72 -7.70
CA ARG A 166 -8.55 12.40 -6.44
C ARG A 166 -7.57 12.03 -5.33
N ALA A 167 -6.47 11.36 -5.67
CA ALA A 167 -5.48 10.94 -4.68
C ALA A 167 -4.07 10.86 -5.26
N LEU A 168 -3.08 10.97 -4.37
CA LEU A 168 -1.69 10.59 -4.58
C LEU A 168 -1.38 9.39 -3.68
N ILE A 169 -0.85 8.30 -4.23
CA ILE A 169 -0.29 7.19 -3.46
C ILE A 169 1.21 7.38 -3.37
N LEU A 170 1.71 7.67 -2.17
CA LEU A 170 3.13 7.87 -1.90
C LEU A 170 3.66 6.77 -0.98
N CYS A 171 4.76 6.10 -1.37
CA CYS A 171 5.42 5.08 -0.58
C CYS A 171 6.83 5.55 -0.17
N SER A 172 7.08 5.67 1.14
CA SER A 172 8.39 6.07 1.66
C SER A 172 8.64 5.40 3.03
N PRO A 173 9.68 4.55 3.17
CA PRO A 173 10.59 4.05 2.13
C PRO A 173 9.87 3.36 0.99
N SER A 174 10.35 3.57 -0.26
CA SER A 174 9.66 3.08 -1.45
C SER A 174 9.78 1.56 -1.60
N ASN A 175 8.68 0.92 -1.98
CA ASN A 175 8.69 -0.42 -2.56
C ASN A 175 8.50 -0.27 -4.09
N PRO A 176 9.52 -0.61 -4.96
CA PRO A 176 10.62 -1.54 -4.67
C PRO A 176 12.01 -0.92 -4.43
N THR A 177 12.19 0.39 -4.56
CA THR A 177 13.53 1.00 -4.66
C THR A 177 14.26 1.17 -3.32
N GLY A 178 13.53 1.26 -2.21
CA GLY A 178 14.07 1.60 -0.90
C GLY A 178 14.37 3.09 -0.71
N SER A 179 14.14 3.93 -1.72
CA SER A 179 14.38 5.38 -1.64
C SER A 179 13.48 6.04 -0.60
N VAL A 180 14.01 7.02 0.10
CA VAL A 180 13.33 7.73 1.19
C VAL A 180 13.23 9.21 0.87
N TYR A 181 12.04 9.75 0.91
CA TYR A 181 11.84 11.19 0.81
C TYR A 181 12.30 11.90 2.08
N SER A 182 13.09 12.97 1.94
CA SER A 182 13.43 13.85 3.05
C SER A 182 12.21 14.66 3.51
N LYS A 183 12.33 15.28 4.68
CA LYS A 183 11.30 16.19 5.20
C LYS A 183 11.02 17.35 4.26
N GLU A 184 12.07 17.91 3.66
CA GLU A 184 12.02 19.04 2.72
C GLU A 184 11.31 18.63 1.42
N GLU A 185 11.62 17.47 0.88
CA GLU A 185 10.96 16.91 -0.31
C GLU A 185 9.47 16.66 -0.04
N LEU A 186 9.13 16.01 1.08
CA LEU A 186 7.73 15.81 1.49
C LEU A 186 6.99 17.14 1.68
N ALA A 187 7.63 18.12 2.29
CA ALA A 187 7.04 19.45 2.45
C ALA A 187 6.82 20.17 1.10
N GLY A 188 7.69 19.90 0.12
CA GLY A 188 7.51 20.35 -1.26
C GLY A 188 6.23 19.79 -1.88
N LEU A 189 6.08 18.46 -1.86
CA LEU A 189 4.89 17.79 -2.37
C LEU A 189 3.61 18.22 -1.64
N ALA A 190 3.69 18.34 -0.31
CA ALA A 190 2.54 18.76 0.51
C ALA A 190 2.06 20.19 0.15
N ARG A 191 2.97 21.11 -0.17
CA ARG A 191 2.59 22.46 -0.59
C ARG A 191 1.79 22.47 -1.90
N ILE A 192 2.15 21.59 -2.85
CA ILE A 192 1.38 21.44 -4.10
C ILE A 192 -0.01 20.86 -3.79
N LEU A 193 -0.07 19.75 -3.02
CA LEU A 193 -1.36 19.13 -2.67
C LEU A 193 -2.31 20.05 -1.92
N ALA A 194 -1.79 20.92 -1.04
CA ALA A 194 -2.58 21.88 -0.27
C ALA A 194 -3.32 22.93 -1.13
N GLN A 195 -2.92 23.09 -2.40
CA GLN A 195 -3.59 23.99 -3.34
C GLN A 195 -4.76 23.29 -4.08
N HIS A 196 -4.94 21.99 -3.86
CA HIS A 196 -5.92 21.15 -4.55
C HIS A 196 -6.84 20.46 -3.55
N GLU A 197 -7.97 21.07 -3.19
CA GLU A 197 -8.89 20.60 -2.14
C GLU A 197 -9.42 19.17 -2.35
N ARG A 198 -9.48 18.69 -3.60
CA ARG A 198 -9.97 17.34 -3.91
C ARG A 198 -8.92 16.25 -3.77
N ALA A 199 -7.65 16.61 -3.82
CA ALA A 199 -6.55 15.64 -3.80
C ALA A 199 -6.24 15.20 -2.36
N VAL A 200 -6.41 13.91 -2.08
CA VAL A 200 -6.05 13.27 -0.80
C VAL A 200 -4.70 12.57 -0.95
N SER A 201 -3.77 12.82 -0.02
CA SER A 201 -2.52 12.05 0.03
C SER A 201 -2.72 10.80 0.88
N TYR A 202 -2.39 9.64 0.31
CA TYR A 202 -2.19 8.39 1.03
C TYR A 202 -0.70 8.10 1.10
N THR A 203 -0.17 7.88 2.31
CA THR A 203 1.24 7.51 2.53
C THR A 203 1.32 6.10 3.11
N HIS A 204 2.14 5.29 2.47
CA HIS A 204 2.39 3.90 2.87
C HIS A 204 3.80 3.76 3.39
#